data_1a9c59a2c9d240e7b2eccad247b61d1e
#
_entry.id   1a9c59a2c9d240e7b2eccad247b61d1e
#
_cell.length_a   1.000
_cell.length_b   1.000
_cell.length_c   1.000
_cell.angle_alpha   90.00
_cell.angle_beta   90.00
_cell.angle_gamma   90.00
#
_symmetry.space_group_name_H-M   'P 1'
#
loop_
_entity.id
_entity.type
_entity.pdbx_description
1 polymer ?
#
loop_
_entity_poly.entity_id
_entity_poly.type
_entity_poly.pdbx_seq_one_letter_code
_entity_poly.pdbx_strand_id
1 'polypeptide(L)'
;MKAVRYGLTRDFVRCIEAVMPDGSIMNFSSNVVKNTTGYDVKDLVIGSEGTLCILTQVTLKLLPAPTCTCTLVMPFKSLEECADMVPKVLELPFVPTAIEFLERELIDIVERNLNKMFPVKQGEAVLIVMYDASSKQELDSAVEAAAEAALANGALDCCIAGTPERAGAVWSVRGGILEGMKADSVAQEECDVVVPRARIAEYVKAAKKIASAHGIRVEPCGHCGDGNIHTEMLRGPEMSDQEWKEATHASLVELYALSKELGGQLSGEHGIGNGRLEFLEEFAGPRMIALYKAIKLAFDDKLILNPGKVIEYNK
;
A
#
# COMPACT_ATOMS: atom_id res chain seq x y z
N MET A 1 -0.53 5.71 3.03
CA MET A 1 -0.70 5.77 4.51
C MET A 1 -2.03 6.37 4.97
N LYS A 2 -2.54 7.46 4.39
CA LYS A 2 -3.77 8.16 4.90
C LYS A 2 -5.07 7.73 4.21
N ALA A 3 -5.05 6.68 3.40
CA ALA A 3 -6.18 6.24 2.59
C ALA A 3 -7.39 5.79 3.41
N VAL A 4 -7.17 5.26 4.61
CA VAL A 4 -8.24 4.79 5.50
C VAL A 4 -9.27 5.87 5.80
N ARG A 5 -8.81 7.08 6.13
CA ARG A 5 -9.69 8.21 6.44
C ARG A 5 -10.05 9.04 5.22
N TYR A 6 -9.09 9.32 4.37
CA TYR A 6 -9.23 10.32 3.33
C TYR A 6 -9.51 9.73 1.93
N GLY A 7 -9.34 8.42 1.75
CA GLY A 7 -9.43 7.80 0.43
C GLY A 7 -8.18 8.00 -0.40
N LEU A 8 -8.30 7.78 -1.69
CA LEU A 8 -7.21 7.79 -2.66
C LEU A 8 -7.17 9.12 -3.44
N THR A 9 -6.08 9.36 -4.16
CA THR A 9 -5.93 10.56 -5.01
C THR A 9 -7.11 10.72 -5.99
N ARG A 10 -7.64 9.62 -6.57
CA ARG A 10 -8.79 9.66 -7.47
C ARG A 10 -10.03 10.29 -6.84
N ASP A 11 -10.25 10.13 -5.53
CA ASP A 11 -11.39 10.68 -4.80
C ASP A 11 -11.33 12.21 -4.68
N PHE A 12 -10.17 12.78 -4.95
CA PHE A 12 -9.91 14.23 -4.90
C PHE A 12 -9.86 14.88 -6.26
N VAL A 13 -9.67 14.13 -7.36
CA VAL A 13 -9.57 14.68 -8.69
C VAL A 13 -10.96 15.03 -9.23
N ARG A 14 -11.17 16.30 -9.55
CA ARG A 14 -12.40 16.81 -10.17
C ARG A 14 -12.33 16.90 -11.68
N CYS A 15 -11.18 17.35 -12.19
CA CYS A 15 -10.99 17.62 -13.59
C CYS A 15 -9.53 17.35 -13.97
N ILE A 16 -9.33 16.89 -15.19
CA ILE A 16 -8.02 16.65 -15.78
C ILE A 16 -7.98 17.32 -17.15
N GLU A 17 -6.92 18.08 -17.43
CA GLU A 17 -6.51 18.44 -18.79
C GLU A 17 -5.40 17.50 -19.23
N ALA A 18 -5.48 16.99 -20.44
CA ALA A 18 -4.47 16.08 -20.97
C ALA A 18 -4.22 16.32 -22.47
N VAL A 19 -3.00 15.99 -22.90
CA VAL A 19 -2.61 15.89 -24.32
C VAL A 19 -2.82 14.45 -24.77
N MET A 20 -3.60 14.31 -25.85
CA MET A 20 -3.89 13.03 -26.49
C MET A 20 -2.75 12.60 -27.43
N PRO A 21 -2.69 11.33 -27.87
CA PRO A 21 -1.66 10.84 -28.80
C PRO A 21 -1.61 11.54 -30.15
N ASP A 22 -2.71 12.15 -30.58
CA ASP A 22 -2.77 12.95 -31.81
C ASP A 22 -2.32 14.41 -31.62
N GLY A 23 -1.95 14.79 -30.39
CA GLY A 23 -1.54 16.14 -30.01
C GLY A 23 -2.68 17.07 -29.63
N SER A 24 -3.93 16.64 -29.71
CA SER A 24 -5.07 17.42 -29.24
C SER A 24 -5.11 17.55 -27.73
N ILE A 25 -5.67 18.67 -27.23
CA ILE A 25 -5.87 18.88 -25.80
C ILE A 25 -7.32 18.57 -25.45
N MET A 26 -7.53 17.72 -24.46
CA MET A 26 -8.86 17.37 -23.95
C MET A 26 -8.99 17.66 -22.46
N ASN A 27 -10.20 18.08 -22.08
CA ASN A 27 -10.59 18.21 -20.67
C ASN A 27 -11.54 17.09 -20.29
N PHE A 28 -11.16 16.31 -19.31
CA PHE A 28 -11.98 15.24 -18.73
C PHE A 28 -12.69 15.77 -17.49
N SER A 29 -14.02 16.00 -17.61
CA SER A 29 -14.84 16.63 -16.58
C SER A 29 -14.61 18.16 -16.45
N SER A 30 -15.08 18.75 -15.36
CA SER A 30 -14.93 20.16 -15.01
C SER A 30 -14.92 20.33 -13.49
N ASN A 31 -14.64 21.55 -13.00
CA ASN A 31 -14.61 21.82 -11.55
C ASN A 31 -16.02 21.91 -10.94
N VAL A 32 -16.78 20.82 -11.03
CA VAL A 32 -18.13 20.70 -10.45
C VAL A 32 -18.17 19.58 -9.41
N VAL A 33 -19.16 19.63 -8.51
CA VAL A 33 -19.32 18.62 -7.46
C VAL A 33 -20.00 17.36 -8.00
N LYS A 34 -20.94 17.52 -8.92
CA LYS A 34 -21.70 16.40 -9.52
C LYS A 34 -21.54 16.44 -11.03
N ASN A 35 -21.28 15.28 -11.62
CA ASN A 35 -21.24 15.11 -13.07
C ASN A 35 -21.75 13.71 -13.44
N THR A 36 -22.80 13.67 -14.26
CA THR A 36 -23.35 12.43 -14.84
C THR A 36 -23.47 12.55 -16.36
N THR A 37 -22.67 13.43 -16.98
CA THR A 37 -22.65 13.67 -18.41
C THR A 37 -21.77 12.64 -19.12
N GLY A 38 -22.36 11.55 -19.53
CA GLY A 38 -21.66 10.46 -20.21
C GLY A 38 -20.88 9.56 -19.27
N TYR A 39 -19.90 8.85 -19.83
CA TYR A 39 -19.00 7.97 -19.05
C TYR A 39 -17.97 8.80 -18.27
N ASP A 40 -17.56 8.32 -17.10
CA ASP A 40 -16.49 8.95 -16.34
C ASP A 40 -15.11 8.56 -16.89
N VAL A 41 -14.74 9.21 -17.99
CA VAL A 41 -13.47 9.01 -18.68
C VAL A 41 -12.29 9.47 -17.81
N LYS A 42 -12.52 10.46 -16.93
CA LYS A 42 -11.52 10.92 -15.96
C LYS A 42 -11.00 9.75 -15.11
N ASP A 43 -11.89 8.89 -14.63
CA ASP A 43 -11.52 7.75 -13.77
C ASP A 43 -10.85 6.60 -14.55
N LEU A 44 -11.01 6.54 -15.88
CA LEU A 44 -10.20 5.65 -16.73
C LEU A 44 -8.76 6.15 -16.87
N VAL A 45 -8.58 7.47 -16.96
CA VAL A 45 -7.26 8.08 -17.10
C VAL A 45 -6.45 8.01 -15.80
N ILE A 46 -7.13 8.15 -14.64
CA ILE A 46 -6.48 8.02 -13.34
C ILE A 46 -6.08 6.56 -13.09
N GLY A 47 -4.79 6.31 -12.91
CA GLY A 47 -4.23 4.96 -12.74
C GLY A 47 -3.87 4.28 -14.07
N SER A 48 -3.89 5.01 -15.20
CA SER A 48 -3.52 4.48 -16.51
C SER A 48 -2.01 4.35 -16.74
N GLU A 49 -1.18 4.71 -15.77
CA GLU A 49 0.29 4.66 -15.84
C GLU A 49 0.88 5.36 -17.08
N GLY A 50 0.23 6.46 -17.51
CA GLY A 50 0.63 7.24 -18.69
C GLY A 50 0.43 6.51 -20.03
N THR A 51 -0.38 5.45 -20.06
CA THR A 51 -0.62 4.68 -21.29
C THR A 51 -1.75 5.23 -22.15
N LEU A 52 -2.62 6.12 -21.62
CA LEU A 52 -3.79 6.62 -22.32
C LEU A 52 -3.63 8.07 -22.82
N CYS A 53 -2.97 8.93 -22.06
CA CYS A 53 -2.71 10.32 -22.38
C CYS A 53 -1.60 10.89 -21.49
N ILE A 54 -1.19 12.13 -21.75
CA ILE A 54 -0.23 12.89 -20.94
C ILE A 54 -0.97 13.95 -20.15
N LEU A 55 -1.00 13.83 -18.81
CA LEU A 55 -1.65 14.80 -17.93
C LEU A 55 -0.87 16.10 -17.88
N THR A 56 -1.53 17.23 -18.10
CA THR A 56 -0.92 18.56 -18.05
C THR A 56 -1.45 19.40 -16.89
N GLN A 57 -2.72 19.20 -16.51
CA GLN A 57 -3.33 19.89 -15.38
C GLN A 57 -4.31 18.99 -14.64
N VAL A 58 -4.34 19.11 -13.31
CA VAL A 58 -5.29 18.41 -12.43
C VAL A 58 -5.94 19.41 -11.48
N THR A 59 -7.27 19.41 -11.43
CA THR A 59 -8.05 20.18 -10.45
C THR A 59 -8.44 19.26 -9.29
N LEU A 60 -8.03 19.61 -8.07
CA LEU A 60 -8.30 18.84 -6.86
C LEU A 60 -9.36 19.52 -5.99
N LYS A 61 -10.22 18.72 -5.35
CA LYS A 61 -10.97 19.19 -4.19
C LYS A 61 -10.02 19.29 -2.98
N LEU A 62 -10.30 20.25 -2.12
CA LEU A 62 -9.54 20.44 -0.87
C LEU A 62 -10.37 20.03 0.33
N LEU A 63 -9.70 19.64 1.39
CA LEU A 63 -10.28 19.39 2.71
C LEU A 63 -9.70 20.40 3.71
N PRO A 64 -10.46 20.77 4.76
CA PRO A 64 -9.90 21.48 5.91
C PRO A 64 -8.78 20.67 6.52
N ALA A 65 -7.68 21.34 6.88
CA ALA A 65 -6.61 20.68 7.60
C ALA A 65 -7.09 20.26 9.00
N PRO A 66 -6.68 19.09 9.51
CA PRO A 66 -6.97 18.71 10.88
C PRO A 66 -6.28 19.68 11.86
N THR A 67 -6.92 19.98 12.98
CA THR A 67 -6.37 20.89 13.99
C THR A 67 -5.44 20.19 14.96
N CYS A 68 -5.61 18.89 15.15
CA CYS A 68 -4.78 18.08 16.02
C CYS A 68 -4.63 16.65 15.47
N THR A 69 -3.52 16.02 15.81
CA THR A 69 -3.18 14.65 15.42
C THR A 69 -2.46 13.93 16.55
N CYS A 70 -2.64 12.62 16.64
CA CYS A 70 -1.93 11.76 17.57
C CYS A 70 -1.57 10.44 16.92
N THR A 71 -0.41 9.90 17.29
CA THR A 71 0.05 8.58 16.87
C THR A 71 0.11 7.66 18.08
N LEU A 72 -0.47 6.48 17.98
CA LEU A 72 -0.39 5.39 18.95
C LEU A 72 0.53 4.31 18.40
N VAL A 73 1.30 3.68 19.28
CA VAL A 73 2.14 2.51 18.98
C VAL A 73 1.75 1.40 19.93
N MET A 74 1.21 0.33 19.40
CA MET A 74 0.68 -0.82 20.12
C MET A 74 1.54 -2.05 19.85
N PRO A 75 2.41 -2.47 20.76
CA PRO A 75 3.23 -3.67 20.61
C PRO A 75 2.43 -4.95 20.91
N PHE A 76 2.68 -6.00 20.11
CA PHE A 76 2.08 -7.32 20.23
C PHE A 76 3.14 -8.42 20.29
N LYS A 77 2.77 -9.62 20.76
CA LYS A 77 3.66 -10.77 20.84
C LYS A 77 3.95 -11.42 19.50
N SER A 78 3.08 -11.21 18.51
CA SER A 78 3.24 -11.74 17.16
C SER A 78 2.61 -10.79 16.12
N LEU A 79 2.98 -11.00 14.87
CA LEU A 79 2.41 -10.24 13.74
C LEU A 79 0.94 -10.62 13.52
N GLU A 80 0.57 -11.87 13.78
CA GLU A 80 -0.80 -12.33 13.69
C GLU A 80 -1.71 -11.59 14.70
N GLU A 81 -1.31 -11.51 15.97
CA GLU A 81 -2.05 -10.74 16.98
C GLU A 81 -2.15 -9.26 16.60
N CYS A 82 -1.09 -8.70 16.05
CA CYS A 82 -1.05 -7.34 15.53
C CYS A 82 -2.08 -7.14 14.38
N ALA A 83 -2.11 -8.05 13.41
CA ALA A 83 -3.02 -7.99 12.27
C ALA A 83 -4.49 -8.20 12.69
N ASP A 84 -4.76 -9.08 13.66
CA ASP A 84 -6.10 -9.33 14.22
C ASP A 84 -6.66 -8.10 14.96
N MET A 85 -5.82 -7.16 15.37
CA MET A 85 -6.25 -5.90 15.97
C MET A 85 -6.80 -4.91 14.94
N VAL A 86 -6.41 -4.99 13.67
CA VAL A 86 -6.80 -4.04 12.61
C VAL A 86 -8.33 -3.90 12.45
N PRO A 87 -9.11 -4.99 12.26
CA PRO A 87 -10.56 -4.87 12.20
C PRO A 87 -11.16 -4.21 13.43
N LYS A 88 -10.63 -4.51 14.62
CA LYS A 88 -11.14 -3.98 15.90
C LYS A 88 -10.93 -2.47 16.02
N VAL A 89 -9.81 -1.95 15.52
CA VAL A 89 -9.58 -0.50 15.43
C VAL A 89 -10.56 0.15 14.45
N LEU A 90 -10.85 -0.51 13.33
CA LEU A 90 -11.76 0.00 12.30
C LEU A 90 -13.23 -0.03 12.71
N GLU A 91 -13.61 -0.88 13.68
CA GLU A 91 -14.98 -0.96 14.26
C GLU A 91 -15.24 0.12 15.31
N LEU A 92 -14.21 0.84 15.77
CA LEU A 92 -14.39 1.94 16.72
C LEU A 92 -15.14 3.10 16.06
N PRO A 93 -15.84 3.94 16.85
CA PRO A 93 -16.61 5.07 16.32
C PRO A 93 -15.76 6.21 15.74
N PHE A 94 -14.44 6.07 15.76
CA PHE A 94 -13.47 7.04 15.29
C PHE A 94 -12.66 6.46 14.13
N VAL A 95 -12.78 7.05 12.94
CA VAL A 95 -12.04 6.59 11.76
C VAL A 95 -10.55 6.96 11.90
N PRO A 96 -9.64 5.99 11.97
CA PRO A 96 -8.20 6.27 12.01
C PRO A 96 -7.72 6.89 10.70
N THR A 97 -6.73 7.76 10.78
CA THR A 97 -6.10 8.37 9.60
C THR A 97 -5.19 7.40 8.88
N ALA A 98 -4.43 6.61 9.63
CA ALA A 98 -3.57 5.55 9.14
C ALA A 98 -3.50 4.41 10.14
N ILE A 99 -3.33 3.19 9.63
CA ILE A 99 -2.99 2.00 10.41
C ILE A 99 -1.88 1.27 9.66
N GLU A 100 -0.72 1.15 10.30
CA GLU A 100 0.47 0.50 9.74
C GLU A 100 0.90 -0.62 10.66
N PHE A 101 1.45 -1.70 10.13
CA PHE A 101 2.10 -2.72 10.96
C PHE A 101 3.56 -2.89 10.58
N LEU A 102 4.38 -3.23 11.57
CA LEU A 102 5.81 -3.51 11.42
C LEU A 102 6.20 -4.67 12.32
N GLU A 103 7.04 -5.56 11.82
CA GLU A 103 7.76 -6.51 12.66
C GLU A 103 8.97 -5.88 13.35
N ARG A 104 9.35 -6.41 14.49
CA ARG A 104 10.50 -5.95 15.26
C ARG A 104 11.79 -6.01 14.43
N GLU A 105 11.96 -7.06 13.67
CA GLU A 105 13.14 -7.25 12.83
C GLU A 105 13.34 -6.12 11.83
N LEU A 106 12.25 -5.67 11.17
CA LEU A 106 12.31 -4.50 10.29
C LEU A 106 12.70 -3.22 11.02
N ILE A 107 12.15 -3.01 12.21
CA ILE A 107 12.50 -1.84 13.03
C ILE A 107 14.00 -1.89 13.39
N ASP A 108 14.50 -3.04 13.80
CA ASP A 108 15.90 -3.23 14.19
C ASP A 108 16.85 -3.03 12.99
N ILE A 109 16.46 -3.48 11.79
CA ILE A 109 17.18 -3.20 10.55
C ILE A 109 17.32 -1.69 10.30
N VAL A 110 16.21 -0.94 10.44
CA VAL A 110 16.22 0.51 10.26
C VAL A 110 17.04 1.22 11.34
N GLU A 111 16.90 0.81 12.60
CA GLU A 111 17.66 1.37 13.72
C GLU A 111 19.17 1.19 13.50
N ARG A 112 19.57 -0.03 13.13
CA ARG A 112 20.99 -0.40 12.91
C ARG A 112 21.61 0.33 11.71
N ASN A 113 20.89 0.37 10.59
CA ASN A 113 21.45 0.85 9.31
C ASN A 113 21.31 2.37 9.13
N LEU A 114 20.28 3.01 9.69
CA LEU A 114 19.99 4.41 9.48
C LEU A 114 20.19 5.30 10.72
N ASN A 115 20.70 4.73 11.82
CA ASN A 115 20.91 5.44 13.09
C ASN A 115 19.63 6.17 13.56
N LYS A 116 18.49 5.51 13.42
CA LYS A 116 17.19 5.98 13.89
C LYS A 116 16.80 5.23 15.15
N MET A 117 15.89 5.78 15.94
CA MET A 117 15.43 5.14 17.16
C MET A 117 13.91 5.07 17.19
N PHE A 118 13.39 3.85 17.31
CA PHE A 118 11.96 3.62 17.53
C PHE A 118 11.66 3.68 19.03
N PRO A 119 10.60 4.41 19.44
CA PRO A 119 10.38 4.68 20.87
C PRO A 119 9.90 3.47 21.69
N VAL A 120 9.40 2.43 21.03
CA VAL A 120 8.88 1.21 21.68
C VAL A 120 9.83 0.05 21.40
N LYS A 121 10.28 -0.64 22.45
CA LYS A 121 11.27 -1.73 22.37
C LYS A 121 10.70 -3.13 22.61
N GLN A 122 9.50 -3.22 23.14
CA GLN A 122 8.83 -4.50 23.43
C GLN A 122 7.97 -4.97 22.23
N GLY A 123 7.68 -6.27 22.22
CA GLY A 123 6.84 -6.93 21.22
C GLY A 123 7.61 -7.37 19.96
N GLU A 124 7.12 -8.42 19.33
CA GLU A 124 7.65 -8.94 18.05
C GLU A 124 7.05 -8.21 16.86
N ALA A 125 5.90 -7.54 17.05
CA ALA A 125 5.28 -6.69 16.06
C ALA A 125 4.61 -5.47 16.71
N VAL A 126 4.45 -4.40 15.95
CA VAL A 126 3.77 -3.19 16.39
C VAL A 126 2.71 -2.76 15.39
N LEU A 127 1.56 -2.31 15.92
CA LEU A 127 0.55 -1.58 15.17
C LEU A 127 0.74 -0.09 15.46
N ILE A 128 0.88 0.70 14.41
CA ILE A 128 0.95 2.16 14.48
C ILE A 128 -0.40 2.69 14.00
N VAL A 129 -1.11 3.41 14.87
CA VAL A 129 -2.41 3.99 14.54
C VAL A 129 -2.33 5.51 14.69
N MET A 130 -2.75 6.23 13.65
CA MET A 130 -2.81 7.68 13.66
C MET A 130 -4.24 8.15 13.60
N TYR A 131 -4.56 9.15 14.42
CA TYR A 131 -5.84 9.88 14.37
C TYR A 131 -5.59 11.35 14.09
N ASP A 132 -6.37 11.90 13.15
CA ASP A 132 -6.55 13.33 12.94
C ASP A 132 -7.92 13.74 13.50
N ALA A 133 -8.04 14.89 14.12
CA ALA A 133 -9.31 15.40 14.64
C ALA A 133 -9.47 16.91 14.48
N SER A 134 -10.74 17.35 14.56
CA SER A 134 -11.11 18.77 14.49
C SER A 134 -11.05 19.45 15.86
N SER A 135 -10.98 18.66 16.94
CA SER A 135 -10.86 19.16 18.32
C SER A 135 -10.02 18.22 19.17
N LYS A 136 -9.43 18.77 20.22
CA LYS A 136 -8.68 17.97 21.20
C LYS A 136 -9.57 16.94 21.90
N GLN A 137 -10.81 17.29 22.22
CA GLN A 137 -11.74 16.38 22.87
C GLN A 137 -12.05 15.15 21.99
N GLU A 138 -12.30 15.36 20.69
CA GLU A 138 -12.50 14.28 19.73
C GLU A 138 -11.26 13.38 19.65
N LEU A 139 -10.07 13.99 19.59
CA LEU A 139 -8.80 13.26 19.55
C LEU A 139 -8.58 12.43 20.81
N ASP A 140 -8.77 13.02 21.98
CA ASP A 140 -8.58 12.34 23.27
C ASP A 140 -9.54 11.14 23.39
N SER A 141 -10.81 11.28 22.99
CA SER A 141 -11.79 10.18 22.97
C SER A 141 -11.39 9.05 21.99
N ALA A 142 -10.86 9.40 20.81
CA ALA A 142 -10.39 8.41 19.85
C ALA A 142 -9.16 7.63 20.37
N VAL A 143 -8.23 8.34 20.98
CA VAL A 143 -7.01 7.76 21.57
C VAL A 143 -7.37 6.83 22.73
N GLU A 144 -8.26 7.25 23.65
CA GLU A 144 -8.72 6.45 24.77
C GLU A 144 -9.40 5.15 24.31
N ALA A 145 -10.37 5.27 23.39
CA ALA A 145 -11.08 4.10 22.86
C ALA A 145 -10.15 3.11 22.16
N ALA A 146 -9.17 3.61 21.39
CA ALA A 146 -8.20 2.76 20.71
C ALA A 146 -7.23 2.08 21.69
N ALA A 147 -6.77 2.79 22.72
CA ALA A 147 -5.89 2.24 23.74
C ALA A 147 -6.59 1.16 24.57
N GLU A 148 -7.83 1.41 25.01
CA GLU A 148 -8.64 0.42 25.74
C GLU A 148 -8.88 -0.84 24.89
N ALA A 149 -9.27 -0.66 23.62
CA ALA A 149 -9.47 -1.77 22.70
C ALA A 149 -8.20 -2.58 22.50
N ALA A 150 -7.05 -1.94 22.33
CA ALA A 150 -5.76 -2.60 22.15
C ALA A 150 -5.39 -3.45 23.37
N LEU A 151 -5.44 -2.87 24.56
CA LEU A 151 -5.10 -3.58 25.81
C LEU A 151 -6.06 -4.73 26.09
N ALA A 152 -7.35 -4.57 25.81
CA ALA A 152 -8.35 -5.63 25.93
C ALA A 152 -8.17 -6.79 24.93
N ASN A 153 -7.40 -6.56 23.85
CA ASN A 153 -7.18 -7.51 22.76
C ASN A 153 -5.71 -7.95 22.60
N GLY A 154 -4.94 -7.91 23.67
CA GLY A 154 -3.63 -8.55 23.71
C GLY A 154 -2.43 -7.66 23.45
N ALA A 155 -2.63 -6.36 23.21
CA ALA A 155 -1.51 -5.42 23.15
C ALA A 155 -0.75 -5.44 24.50
N LEU A 156 0.59 -5.47 24.42
CA LEU A 156 1.45 -5.48 25.59
C LEU A 156 1.49 -4.11 26.29
N ASP A 157 1.22 -3.06 25.51
CA ASP A 157 1.18 -1.66 25.94
C ASP A 157 0.49 -0.81 24.87
N CYS A 158 0.20 0.45 25.18
CA CYS A 158 -0.24 1.44 24.20
C CYS A 158 0.53 2.75 24.43
N CYS A 159 1.59 2.96 23.65
CA CYS A 159 2.42 4.14 23.74
C CYS A 159 1.81 5.30 22.95
N ILE A 160 1.56 6.43 23.60
CA ILE A 160 1.02 7.64 22.99
C ILE A 160 2.17 8.55 22.56
N ALA A 161 2.38 8.69 21.25
CA ALA A 161 3.31 9.64 20.65
C ALA A 161 2.59 10.97 20.37
N GLY A 162 2.19 11.67 21.44
CA GLY A 162 1.36 12.87 21.39
C GLY A 162 2.11 14.17 21.10
N THR A 163 3.45 14.15 20.96
CA THR A 163 4.24 15.33 20.58
C THR A 163 4.82 15.14 19.16
N PRO A 164 5.06 16.25 18.43
CA PRO A 164 5.66 16.18 17.10
C PRO A 164 6.97 15.39 17.05
N GLU A 165 7.82 15.50 18.08
CA GLU A 165 9.12 14.83 18.17
C GLU A 165 8.93 13.31 18.31
N ARG A 166 8.03 12.88 19.21
CA ARG A 166 7.74 11.45 19.42
C ARG A 166 7.08 10.81 18.20
N ALA A 167 6.07 11.49 17.64
CA ALA A 167 5.44 11.05 16.39
C ALA A 167 6.46 11.01 15.24
N GLY A 168 7.31 12.06 15.13
CA GLY A 168 8.40 12.12 14.15
C GLY A 168 9.37 10.95 14.24
N ALA A 169 9.72 10.49 15.44
CA ALA A 169 10.58 9.33 15.65
C ALA A 169 9.91 8.04 15.11
N VAL A 170 8.63 7.82 15.41
CA VAL A 170 7.86 6.67 14.90
C VAL A 170 7.83 6.66 13.38
N TRP A 171 7.36 7.77 12.78
CA TRP A 171 7.20 7.88 11.32
C TRP A 171 8.53 7.93 10.57
N SER A 172 9.60 8.42 11.19
CA SER A 172 10.95 8.39 10.63
C SER A 172 11.45 6.95 10.44
N VAL A 173 11.20 6.06 11.41
CA VAL A 173 11.55 4.63 11.28
C VAL A 173 10.67 3.99 10.22
N ARG A 174 9.33 4.18 10.27
CA ARG A 174 8.42 3.64 9.23
C ARG A 174 8.81 4.08 7.81
N GLY A 175 9.14 5.35 7.63
CA GLY A 175 9.57 5.89 6.33
C GLY A 175 10.98 5.45 5.90
N GLY A 176 11.78 4.90 6.81
CA GLY A 176 13.13 4.43 6.53
C GLY A 176 13.24 2.93 6.15
N ILE A 177 12.12 2.20 6.13
CA ILE A 177 12.13 0.74 5.94
C ILE A 177 12.84 0.33 4.65
N LEU A 178 12.45 0.88 3.52
CA LEU A 178 13.03 0.56 2.22
C LEU A 178 14.56 0.81 2.18
N GLU A 179 15.00 1.95 2.71
CA GLU A 179 16.43 2.29 2.75
C GLU A 179 17.20 1.40 3.75
N GLY A 180 16.56 1.05 4.88
CA GLY A 180 17.15 0.11 5.85
C GLY A 180 17.35 -1.27 5.25
N MET A 181 16.37 -1.79 4.54
CA MET A 181 16.45 -3.09 3.87
C MET A 181 17.46 -3.12 2.73
N LYS A 182 17.54 -2.04 1.93
CA LYS A 182 18.59 -1.91 0.91
C LYS A 182 19.99 -1.99 1.47
N ALA A 183 20.19 -1.52 2.69
CA ALA A 183 21.48 -1.61 3.38
C ALA A 183 21.74 -2.98 4.01
N ASP A 184 20.71 -3.78 4.26
CA ASP A 184 20.76 -5.09 4.94
C ASP A 184 20.80 -6.29 3.97
N SER A 185 20.54 -6.10 2.68
CA SER A 185 20.44 -7.18 1.70
C SER A 185 21.25 -6.93 0.44
N VAL A 186 21.69 -8.01 -0.22
CA VAL A 186 22.42 -7.95 -1.49
C VAL A 186 21.50 -7.52 -2.65
N ALA A 187 20.26 -7.95 -2.62
CA ALA A 187 19.21 -7.59 -3.55
C ALA A 187 17.85 -7.75 -2.88
N GLN A 188 16.86 -7.03 -3.37
CA GLN A 188 15.49 -7.13 -2.89
C GLN A 188 14.51 -7.18 -4.06
N GLU A 189 13.36 -7.80 -3.83
CA GLU A 189 12.20 -7.79 -4.71
C GLU A 189 10.95 -7.66 -3.85
N GLU A 190 9.96 -6.91 -4.34
CA GLU A 190 8.75 -6.61 -3.59
C GLU A 190 7.51 -7.22 -4.26
N CYS A 191 6.65 -7.82 -3.46
CA CYS A 191 5.30 -8.19 -3.83
C CYS A 191 4.33 -7.21 -3.16
N ASP A 192 3.81 -6.26 -3.94
CA ASP A 192 2.81 -5.28 -3.52
C ASP A 192 1.41 -5.80 -3.83
N VAL A 193 0.69 -6.28 -2.83
CA VAL A 193 -0.69 -6.77 -3.00
C VAL A 193 -1.65 -6.01 -2.11
N VAL A 194 -2.94 -6.11 -2.44
CA VAL A 194 -3.99 -5.70 -1.52
C VAL A 194 -4.96 -6.85 -1.30
N VAL A 195 -5.32 -7.11 -0.05
CA VAL A 195 -6.30 -8.14 0.33
C VAL A 195 -7.41 -7.52 1.18
N PRO A 196 -8.60 -8.16 1.27
CA PRO A 196 -9.61 -7.73 2.23
C PRO A 196 -9.00 -7.64 3.63
N ARG A 197 -9.29 -6.55 4.36
CA ARG A 197 -8.69 -6.26 5.68
C ARG A 197 -8.77 -7.42 6.68
N ALA A 198 -9.86 -8.17 6.66
CA ALA A 198 -10.04 -9.35 7.52
C ALA A 198 -9.16 -10.56 7.12
N ARG A 199 -8.47 -10.49 5.98
CA ARG A 199 -7.62 -11.58 5.48
C ARG A 199 -6.12 -11.26 5.58
N ILE A 200 -5.75 -10.11 6.17
CA ILE A 200 -4.34 -9.67 6.31
C ILE A 200 -3.51 -10.69 7.08
N ALA A 201 -3.97 -11.11 8.27
CA ALA A 201 -3.24 -12.08 9.09
C ALA A 201 -3.01 -13.41 8.36
N GLU A 202 -4.04 -13.88 7.63
CA GLU A 202 -3.95 -15.10 6.83
C GLU A 202 -2.95 -14.97 5.68
N TYR A 203 -3.01 -13.84 4.95
CA TYR A 203 -2.05 -13.57 3.87
C TYR A 203 -0.61 -13.54 4.40
N VAL A 204 -0.33 -12.74 5.42
CA VAL A 204 1.02 -12.58 5.98
C VAL A 204 1.61 -13.91 6.45
N LYS A 205 0.81 -14.73 7.16
CA LYS A 205 1.23 -16.05 7.62
C LYS A 205 1.53 -17.00 6.46
N ALA A 206 0.72 -16.99 5.41
CA ALA A 206 0.93 -17.83 4.24
C ALA A 206 2.12 -17.32 3.40
N ALA A 207 2.28 -16.02 3.24
CA ALA A 207 3.38 -15.40 2.51
C ALA A 207 4.75 -15.78 3.08
N LYS A 208 4.90 -15.76 4.40
CA LYS A 208 6.13 -16.23 5.07
C LYS A 208 6.45 -17.69 4.77
N LYS A 209 5.43 -18.56 4.73
CA LYS A 209 5.61 -19.99 4.39
C LYS A 209 6.00 -20.19 2.94
N ILE A 210 5.34 -19.48 2.02
CA ILE A 210 5.65 -19.52 0.59
C ILE A 210 7.11 -19.15 0.36
N ALA A 211 7.53 -17.99 0.82
CA ALA A 211 8.89 -17.51 0.61
C ALA A 211 9.95 -18.43 1.27
N SER A 212 9.67 -18.91 2.47
CA SER A 212 10.55 -19.87 3.16
C SER A 212 10.70 -21.18 2.38
N ALA A 213 9.66 -21.66 1.71
CA ALA A 213 9.73 -22.85 0.85
C ALA A 213 10.68 -22.68 -0.34
N HIS A 214 10.86 -21.44 -0.80
CA HIS A 214 11.81 -21.06 -1.85
C HIS A 214 13.17 -20.57 -1.33
N GLY A 215 13.42 -20.68 -0.01
CA GLY A 215 14.66 -20.25 0.60
C GLY A 215 14.85 -18.73 0.68
N ILE A 216 13.77 -17.97 0.56
CA ILE A 216 13.79 -16.51 0.63
C ILE A 216 13.35 -16.03 2.02
N ARG A 217 14.10 -15.08 2.58
CA ARG A 217 13.66 -14.30 3.74
C ARG A 217 12.68 -13.24 3.29
N VAL A 218 11.56 -13.10 4.00
CA VAL A 218 10.58 -12.04 3.74
C VAL A 218 10.26 -11.26 5.00
N GLU A 219 10.06 -9.96 4.80
CA GLU A 219 9.69 -9.02 5.83
C GLU A 219 8.39 -8.30 5.42
N PRO A 220 7.22 -8.80 5.85
CA PRO A 220 5.95 -8.15 5.55
C PRO A 220 5.78 -6.86 6.34
N CYS A 221 5.39 -5.81 5.67
CA CYS A 221 4.95 -4.54 6.26
C CYS A 221 3.84 -3.94 5.41
N GLY A 222 3.21 -2.85 5.84
CA GLY A 222 2.28 -2.18 4.95
C GLY A 222 1.19 -1.39 5.63
N HIS A 223 0.29 -0.93 4.77
CA HIS A 223 -0.86 -0.09 5.10
C HIS A 223 -2.06 -0.97 5.47
N CYS A 224 -1.96 -1.65 6.63
CA CYS A 224 -2.97 -2.64 7.01
C CYS A 224 -4.38 -2.05 7.21
N GLY A 225 -4.50 -0.75 7.40
CA GLY A 225 -5.79 -0.07 7.49
C GLY A 225 -6.59 -0.09 6.18
N ASP A 226 -5.94 -0.23 5.02
CA ASP A 226 -6.59 -0.33 3.71
C ASP A 226 -6.36 -1.69 3.02
N GLY A 227 -5.59 -2.59 3.65
CA GLY A 227 -5.37 -3.95 3.16
C GLY A 227 -4.14 -4.12 2.27
N ASN A 228 -3.38 -3.06 2.05
CA ASN A 228 -2.17 -3.10 1.22
C ASN A 228 -0.99 -3.67 2.02
N ILE A 229 -0.36 -4.70 1.48
CA ILE A 229 0.74 -5.43 2.11
C ILE A 229 1.92 -5.47 1.15
N HIS A 230 3.06 -4.99 1.62
CA HIS A 230 4.34 -5.12 0.97
C HIS A 230 5.03 -6.36 1.54
N THR A 231 5.25 -7.37 0.72
CA THR A 231 6.03 -8.54 1.09
C THR A 231 7.41 -8.38 0.49
N GLU A 232 8.32 -7.85 1.31
CA GLU A 232 9.69 -7.60 0.92
C GLU A 232 10.49 -8.89 0.96
N MET A 233 10.95 -9.33 -0.19
CA MET A 233 11.85 -10.47 -0.36
C MET A 233 13.29 -10.01 -0.33
N LEU A 234 14.09 -10.59 0.55
CA LEU A 234 15.47 -10.21 0.79
C LEU A 234 16.42 -11.35 0.40
N ARG A 235 17.39 -11.04 -0.47
CA ARG A 235 18.40 -11.99 -0.91
C ARG A 235 19.48 -12.16 0.13
N GLY A 236 19.70 -13.40 0.55
CA GLY A 236 20.86 -13.77 1.38
C GLY A 236 22.19 -13.73 0.58
N PRO A 237 23.34 -13.56 1.26
CA PRO A 237 24.64 -13.44 0.62
C PRO A 237 25.11 -14.72 -0.11
N GLU A 238 24.62 -15.88 0.29
CA GLU A 238 25.00 -17.20 -0.26
C GLU A 238 24.22 -17.57 -1.53
N MET A 239 23.12 -16.84 -1.86
CA MET A 239 22.29 -17.14 -3.02
C MET A 239 22.86 -16.50 -4.29
N SER A 240 23.04 -17.27 -5.36
CA SER A 240 23.47 -16.77 -6.67
C SER A 240 22.39 -15.91 -7.35
N ASP A 241 22.76 -15.15 -8.39
CA ASP A 241 21.82 -14.34 -9.16
C ASP A 241 20.72 -15.19 -9.83
N GLN A 242 21.10 -16.37 -10.31
CA GLN A 242 20.14 -17.28 -10.98
C GLN A 242 19.16 -17.89 -9.97
N GLU A 243 19.64 -18.40 -8.85
CA GLU A 243 18.80 -18.94 -7.78
C GLU A 243 17.85 -17.86 -7.24
N TRP A 244 18.35 -16.63 -7.05
CA TRP A 244 17.52 -15.50 -6.63
C TRP A 244 16.38 -15.22 -7.62
N LYS A 245 16.69 -15.14 -8.91
CA LYS A 245 15.69 -14.88 -9.95
C LYS A 245 14.62 -15.98 -10.02
N GLU A 246 15.02 -17.24 -9.92
CA GLU A 246 14.09 -18.38 -9.96
C GLU A 246 13.23 -18.42 -8.70
N ALA A 247 13.82 -18.24 -7.52
CA ALA A 247 13.12 -18.29 -6.26
C ALA A 247 12.15 -17.10 -6.09
N THR A 248 12.53 -15.88 -6.48
CA THR A 248 11.63 -14.72 -6.45
C THR A 248 10.48 -14.86 -7.43
N HIS A 249 10.72 -15.31 -8.64
CA HIS A 249 9.66 -15.55 -9.62
C HIS A 249 8.65 -16.58 -9.11
N ALA A 250 9.13 -17.75 -8.62
CA ALA A 250 8.27 -18.77 -8.03
C ALA A 250 7.46 -18.25 -6.84
N SER A 251 8.08 -17.51 -5.95
CA SER A 251 7.40 -16.86 -4.81
C SER A 251 6.32 -15.87 -5.27
N LEU A 252 6.61 -15.01 -6.26
CA LEU A 252 5.64 -14.05 -6.80
C LEU A 252 4.43 -14.73 -7.40
N VAL A 253 4.61 -15.83 -8.18
CA VAL A 253 3.49 -16.61 -8.72
C VAL A 253 2.56 -17.08 -7.61
N GLU A 254 3.11 -17.67 -6.55
CA GLU A 254 2.32 -18.21 -5.44
C GLU A 254 1.69 -17.09 -4.59
N LEU A 255 2.41 -15.98 -4.35
CA LEU A 255 1.90 -14.83 -3.58
C LEU A 255 0.73 -14.14 -4.29
N TYR A 256 0.81 -13.98 -5.62
CA TYR A 256 -0.28 -13.42 -6.40
C TYR A 256 -1.48 -14.37 -6.49
N ALA A 257 -1.25 -15.68 -6.63
CA ALA A 257 -2.30 -16.68 -6.56
C ALA A 257 -3.01 -16.66 -5.20
N LEU A 258 -2.26 -16.58 -4.11
CA LEU A 258 -2.80 -16.43 -2.76
C LEU A 258 -3.63 -15.15 -2.62
N SER A 259 -3.13 -14.00 -3.09
CA SER A 259 -3.89 -12.76 -3.06
C SER A 259 -5.24 -12.90 -3.78
N LYS A 260 -5.24 -13.51 -4.97
CA LYS A 260 -6.46 -13.78 -5.74
C LYS A 260 -7.43 -14.72 -5.00
N GLU A 261 -6.93 -15.80 -4.39
CA GLU A 261 -7.73 -16.75 -3.60
C GLU A 261 -8.40 -16.06 -2.41
N LEU A 262 -7.70 -15.14 -1.76
CA LEU A 262 -8.21 -14.35 -0.64
C LEU A 262 -9.19 -13.23 -1.08
N GLY A 263 -9.41 -13.04 -2.39
CA GLY A 263 -10.28 -12.00 -2.95
C GLY A 263 -9.58 -10.63 -3.07
N GLY A 264 -8.27 -10.62 -3.11
CA GLY A 264 -7.42 -9.44 -3.24
C GLY A 264 -7.11 -9.04 -4.68
N GLN A 265 -6.09 -8.22 -4.87
CA GLN A 265 -5.61 -7.73 -6.15
C GLN A 265 -4.09 -7.87 -6.29
N LEU A 266 -3.63 -7.90 -7.54
CA LEU A 266 -2.23 -8.07 -7.93
C LEU A 266 -1.31 -6.92 -7.50
N SER A 267 -1.83 -5.69 -7.44
CA SER A 267 -1.10 -4.52 -6.97
C SER A 267 -2.00 -3.67 -6.09
N GLY A 268 -1.48 -3.24 -4.95
CA GLY A 268 -2.13 -2.31 -4.04
C GLY A 268 -1.96 -0.87 -4.49
N GLU A 269 -0.72 -0.44 -4.74
CA GLU A 269 -0.42 0.95 -5.06
C GLU A 269 0.66 1.15 -6.14
N HIS A 270 1.57 0.18 -6.37
CA HIS A 270 2.72 0.35 -7.26
C HIS A 270 2.38 0.23 -8.74
N GLY A 271 1.21 -0.32 -9.08
CA GLY A 271 0.79 -0.55 -10.45
C GLY A 271 1.46 -1.78 -11.09
N ILE A 272 1.21 -1.96 -12.36
CA ILE A 272 1.67 -3.13 -13.15
C ILE A 272 2.99 -2.84 -13.85
N GLY A 273 3.10 -1.64 -14.45
CA GLY A 273 4.26 -1.26 -15.24
C GLY A 273 4.59 -2.29 -16.32
N ASN A 274 5.87 -2.66 -16.41
CA ASN A 274 6.35 -3.79 -17.22
C ASN A 274 6.77 -4.99 -16.35
N GLY A 275 7.00 -4.78 -15.07
CA GLY A 275 7.50 -5.82 -14.17
C GLY A 275 6.45 -6.86 -13.72
N ARG A 276 5.15 -6.53 -13.88
CA ARG A 276 4.05 -7.39 -13.43
C ARG A 276 3.14 -7.85 -14.58
N LEU A 277 3.53 -7.60 -15.84
CA LEU A 277 2.73 -7.93 -17.02
C LEU A 277 2.39 -9.42 -17.13
N GLU A 278 3.36 -10.30 -16.91
CA GLU A 278 3.18 -11.73 -16.99
C GLU A 278 2.14 -12.26 -15.98
N PHE A 279 2.12 -11.68 -14.79
CA PHE A 279 1.17 -12.05 -13.73
C PHE A 279 -0.23 -11.47 -13.98
N LEU A 280 -0.32 -10.30 -14.64
CA LEU A 280 -1.61 -9.64 -14.89
C LEU A 280 -2.49 -10.47 -15.82
N GLU A 281 -1.94 -11.10 -16.87
CA GLU A 281 -2.73 -11.89 -17.82
C GLU A 281 -3.40 -13.08 -17.12
N GLU A 282 -2.66 -13.78 -16.26
CA GLU A 282 -3.20 -14.90 -15.48
C GLU A 282 -4.19 -14.42 -14.41
N PHE A 283 -3.86 -13.31 -13.74
CA PHE A 283 -4.69 -12.76 -12.68
C PHE A 283 -6.04 -12.26 -13.20
N ALA A 284 -6.04 -11.40 -14.22
CA ALA A 284 -7.22 -10.73 -14.74
C ALA A 284 -8.08 -11.61 -15.68
N GLY A 285 -7.43 -12.53 -16.38
CA GLY A 285 -8.05 -13.42 -17.36
C GLY A 285 -8.30 -12.77 -18.73
N PRO A 286 -8.53 -13.60 -19.76
CA PRO A 286 -8.48 -13.16 -21.17
C PRO A 286 -9.53 -12.12 -21.54
N ARG A 287 -10.72 -12.16 -20.93
CA ARG A 287 -11.79 -11.19 -21.22
C ARG A 287 -11.44 -9.80 -20.73
N MET A 288 -10.85 -9.69 -19.54
CA MET A 288 -10.43 -8.40 -18.98
C MET A 288 -9.25 -7.83 -19.76
N ILE A 289 -8.28 -8.67 -20.13
CA ILE A 289 -7.15 -8.26 -20.96
C ILE A 289 -7.62 -7.73 -22.33
N ALA A 290 -8.60 -8.39 -22.96
CA ALA A 290 -9.19 -7.89 -24.21
C ALA A 290 -9.85 -6.53 -24.04
N LEU A 291 -10.52 -6.28 -22.91
CA LEU A 291 -11.11 -4.98 -22.59
C LEU A 291 -10.04 -3.90 -22.38
N TYR A 292 -8.97 -4.21 -21.64
CA TYR A 292 -7.84 -3.27 -21.45
C TYR A 292 -7.21 -2.90 -22.80
N LYS A 293 -6.99 -3.88 -23.67
CA LYS A 293 -6.47 -3.65 -25.05
C LYS A 293 -7.40 -2.75 -25.87
N ALA A 294 -8.70 -2.96 -25.79
CA ALA A 294 -9.67 -2.12 -26.47
C ALA A 294 -9.68 -0.67 -25.94
N ILE A 295 -9.59 -0.47 -24.63
CA ILE A 295 -9.48 0.86 -24.01
C ILE A 295 -8.21 1.56 -24.49
N LYS A 296 -7.07 0.89 -24.44
CA LYS A 296 -5.80 1.43 -24.93
C LYS A 296 -5.91 1.92 -26.38
N LEU A 297 -6.44 1.10 -27.27
CA LEU A 297 -6.60 1.45 -28.69
C LEU A 297 -7.61 2.57 -28.93
N ALA A 298 -8.64 2.71 -28.07
CA ALA A 298 -9.59 3.81 -28.14
C ALA A 298 -8.94 5.17 -27.81
N PHE A 299 -7.88 5.18 -27.00
CA PHE A 299 -7.14 6.39 -26.63
C PHE A 299 -5.89 6.59 -27.50
N ASP A 300 -5.15 5.54 -27.80
CA ASP A 300 -3.83 5.56 -28.45
C ASP A 300 -3.78 4.45 -29.53
N ASP A 301 -4.36 4.71 -30.68
CA ASP A 301 -4.40 3.82 -31.83
C ASP A 301 -3.02 3.54 -32.44
N LYS A 302 -2.07 4.45 -32.21
CA LYS A 302 -0.68 4.33 -32.70
C LYS A 302 0.25 3.63 -31.71
N LEU A 303 -0.24 3.32 -30.49
CA LEU A 303 0.54 2.67 -29.42
C LEU A 303 1.86 3.37 -29.07
N ILE A 304 1.86 4.71 -29.08
CA ILE A 304 3.06 5.53 -28.84
C ILE A 304 3.27 5.87 -27.37
N LEU A 305 2.23 5.79 -26.53
CA LEU A 305 2.30 6.12 -25.11
C LEU A 305 2.67 4.91 -24.27
N ASN A 306 3.84 4.96 -23.64
CA ASN A 306 4.34 3.93 -22.74
C ASN A 306 4.14 2.49 -23.27
N PRO A 307 4.67 2.15 -24.45
CA PRO A 307 4.52 0.80 -25.00
C PRO A 307 5.15 -0.25 -24.06
N GLY A 308 4.49 -1.41 -23.91
CA GLY A 308 4.94 -2.47 -23.00
C GLY A 308 4.70 -2.17 -21.51
N LYS A 309 3.82 -1.22 -21.19
CA LYS A 309 3.34 -0.96 -19.82
C LYS A 309 1.87 -1.35 -19.70
N VAL A 310 1.50 -1.98 -18.59
CA VAL A 310 0.15 -2.46 -18.27
C VAL A 310 -0.34 -3.56 -19.22
N ILE A 311 -0.10 -3.42 -20.52
CA ILE A 311 -0.55 -4.37 -21.54
C ILE A 311 0.51 -4.49 -22.63
N GLU A 312 0.73 -5.72 -23.09
CA GLU A 312 1.59 -6.02 -24.25
C GLU A 312 0.72 -6.34 -25.49
N TYR A 313 1.08 -5.78 -26.64
CA TYR A 313 0.37 -6.00 -27.90
C TYR A 313 1.06 -6.98 -28.85
N ASN A 314 2.33 -7.28 -28.62
CA ASN A 314 3.19 -8.01 -29.55
C ASN A 314 3.47 -9.46 -29.15
N LYS A 315 2.53 -10.13 -28.48
CA LYS A 315 2.59 -11.59 -28.29
C LYS A 315 1.51 -12.29 -29.06
#